data_7f09b76011ab6855d0333aa8507ce901
#
_entry.id   7f09b76011ab6855d0333aa8507ce901
#
_cell.length_a   1.000
_cell.length_b   1.000
_cell.length_c   1.000
_cell.angle_alpha   90.00
_cell.angle_beta   90.00
_cell.angle_gamma   90.00
#
_symmetry.space_group_name_H-M   'P 1'
#
loop_
_entity.id
_entity.type
_entity.pdbx_description
1 polymer ?
#
loop_
_entity_poly.entity_id
_entity_poly.type
_entity_poly.pdbx_seq_one_letter_code
_entity_poly.pdbx_strand_id
1 'polypeptide(L)'
;MEMKLGNDGGWCAIGVANGGAPYDTELLTEPPAHGSVYIHPVGNATRIDYTPDARFSGSDSFVVKLLPGSPVLRVSVAVTR
;
A
#
# COMPACT_ATOMS: atom_id res chain seq x y z
N MET A 1 -4.68 7.95 4.89
CA MET A 1 -3.90 8.07 3.64
C MET A 1 -4.76 7.59 2.47
N GLU A 2 -4.64 8.21 1.35
CA GLU A 2 -5.47 7.92 0.19
C GLU A 2 -4.63 7.62 -1.05
N MET A 3 -5.10 6.67 -1.85
CA MET A 3 -4.58 6.40 -3.19
C MET A 3 -5.68 6.58 -4.21
N LYS A 4 -5.36 7.17 -5.36
CA LYS A 4 -6.29 7.31 -6.48
C LYS A 4 -5.59 6.85 -7.75
N LEU A 5 -6.19 5.91 -8.46
CA LEU A 5 -5.57 5.39 -9.67
C LEU A 5 -6.62 4.92 -10.68
N GLY A 6 -6.21 4.85 -11.94
CA GLY A 6 -7.02 4.25 -12.98
C GLY A 6 -6.71 2.77 -13.13
N ASN A 7 -7.71 1.96 -13.45
CA ASN A 7 -7.50 0.53 -13.67
C ASN A 7 -7.20 0.26 -15.14
N ASP A 8 -5.99 0.62 -15.53
CA ASP A 8 -5.47 0.48 -16.91
C ASP A 8 -4.27 -0.46 -16.98
N GLY A 9 -4.15 -1.35 -15.98
CA GLY A 9 -2.99 -2.23 -15.84
C GLY A 9 -1.92 -1.63 -14.95
N GLY A 10 -2.16 -0.44 -14.37
CA GLY A 10 -1.21 0.23 -13.50
C GLY A 10 -1.30 -0.19 -12.05
N TRP A 11 -0.47 0.44 -11.26
CA TRP A 11 -0.41 0.24 -9.83
C TRP A 11 -0.02 1.56 -9.16
N CYS A 12 -0.27 1.66 -7.86
CA CYS A 12 0.04 2.86 -7.09
C CYS A 12 0.96 2.51 -5.92
N ALA A 13 1.90 3.39 -5.63
CA ALA A 13 2.90 3.14 -4.59
C ALA A 13 2.96 4.27 -3.58
N ILE A 14 3.24 3.90 -2.32
CA ILE A 14 3.54 4.84 -1.24
C ILE A 14 4.90 4.47 -0.68
N GLY A 15 5.73 5.48 -0.41
CA GLY A 15 7.01 5.29 0.27
C GLY A 15 6.93 5.79 1.70
N VAL A 16 7.44 5.00 2.65
CA VAL A 16 7.56 5.40 4.06
C VAL A 16 8.94 5.02 4.56
N ALA A 17 9.48 5.81 5.49
CA ALA A 17 10.82 5.58 6.01
C ALA A 17 10.84 5.70 7.53
N ASN A 18 11.74 4.96 8.15
CA ASN A 18 12.00 5.00 9.58
C ASN A 18 13.33 5.69 9.82
N GLY A 19 13.30 7.03 9.89
CA GLY A 19 14.50 7.80 10.16
C GLY A 19 15.60 7.66 9.12
N GLY A 20 15.25 7.55 7.84
CA GLY A 20 16.22 7.40 6.75
C GLY A 20 16.59 5.96 6.44
N ALA A 21 15.82 5.00 6.93
CA ALA A 21 16.02 3.58 6.68
C ALA A 21 14.67 2.89 6.42
N PRO A 22 14.65 1.74 5.74
CA PRO A 22 13.43 0.95 5.63
C PRO A 22 13.00 0.42 6.99
N TYR A 23 11.71 0.08 7.13
CA TYR A 23 11.24 -0.64 8.30
C TYR A 23 11.74 -2.08 8.27
N ASP A 24 11.98 -2.67 9.44
CA ASP A 24 12.50 -4.03 9.55
C ASP A 24 11.45 -5.08 9.20
N THR A 25 10.21 -4.82 9.57
CA THR A 25 9.11 -5.76 9.36
C THR A 25 7.83 -5.00 9.04
N GLU A 26 7.07 -5.53 8.11
CA GLU A 26 5.78 -4.98 7.70
C GLU A 26 4.70 -6.06 7.80
N LEU A 27 3.55 -5.71 8.37
CA LEU A 27 2.43 -6.62 8.53
C LEU A 27 1.20 -6.06 7.82
N LEU A 28 0.70 -6.77 6.84
CA LEU A 28 -0.57 -6.43 6.19
C LEU A 28 -1.68 -6.99 7.07
N THR A 29 -2.15 -6.19 8.02
CA THR A 29 -3.12 -6.64 9.02
C THR A 29 -4.53 -6.76 8.48
N GLU A 30 -4.86 -5.91 7.48
CA GLU A 30 -6.15 -6.00 6.78
C GLU A 30 -5.88 -5.90 5.28
N PRO A 31 -5.92 -7.01 4.54
CA PRO A 31 -5.66 -6.98 3.11
C PRO A 31 -6.80 -6.31 2.35
N PRO A 32 -6.53 -5.77 1.14
CA PRO A 32 -7.59 -5.21 0.32
C PRO A 32 -8.52 -6.31 -0.18
N ALA A 33 -9.79 -5.94 -0.40
CA ALA A 33 -10.78 -6.87 -0.90
C ALA A 33 -10.70 -7.07 -2.41
N HIS A 34 -10.18 -6.07 -3.13
CA HIS A 34 -10.24 -6.02 -4.59
C HIS A 34 -8.88 -5.73 -5.23
N GLY A 35 -7.82 -6.21 -4.62
CA GLY A 35 -6.48 -5.98 -5.14
C GLY A 35 -5.42 -6.72 -4.37
N SER A 36 -4.17 -6.42 -4.69
CA SER A 36 -2.98 -6.98 -4.04
C SER A 36 -2.10 -5.87 -3.51
N VAL A 37 -1.44 -6.14 -2.40
CA VAL A 37 -0.45 -5.23 -1.81
C VAL A 37 0.89 -5.95 -1.76
N TYR A 38 1.93 -5.30 -2.29
CA TYR A 38 3.31 -5.78 -2.22
C TYR A 38 4.13 -4.77 -1.44
N ILE A 39 4.80 -5.22 -0.39
CA ILE A 39 5.58 -4.36 0.50
C ILE A 39 7.02 -4.80 0.43
N HIS A 40 7.93 -3.87 0.11
CA HIS A 40 9.34 -4.20 -0.04
C HIS A 40 10.23 -2.98 0.22
N PRO A 41 11.50 -3.19 0.58
CA PRO A 41 12.43 -2.07 0.74
C PRO A 41 12.89 -1.55 -0.62
N VAL A 42 13.00 -0.22 -0.74
CA VAL A 42 13.56 0.43 -1.92
C VAL A 42 14.46 1.56 -1.41
N GLY A 43 15.77 1.42 -1.63
CA GLY A 43 16.73 2.39 -1.13
C GLY A 43 16.66 2.45 0.40
N ASN A 44 16.44 3.64 0.94
CA ASN A 44 16.33 3.85 2.39
C ASN A 44 14.87 4.02 2.86
N ALA A 45 13.93 3.45 2.11
CA ALA A 45 12.51 3.54 2.42
C ALA A 45 11.84 2.18 2.25
N THR A 46 10.66 2.02 2.86
CA THR A 46 9.77 0.89 2.60
C THR A 46 8.73 1.34 1.60
N ARG A 47 8.52 0.57 0.55
CA ARG A 47 7.57 0.88 -0.50
C ARG A 47 6.38 -0.05 -0.43
N ILE A 48 5.18 0.51 -0.50
CA ILE A 48 3.91 -0.22 -0.46
C ILE A 48 3.22 -0.02 -1.80
N ASP A 49 3.09 -1.10 -2.55
CA ASP A 49 2.50 -1.08 -3.89
C ASP A 49 1.12 -1.73 -3.85
N TYR A 50 0.10 -1.02 -4.36
CA TYR A 50 -1.25 -1.56 -4.51
C TYR A 50 -1.55 -1.76 -5.99
N THR A 51 -2.03 -2.95 -6.34
CA THR A 51 -2.47 -3.29 -7.71
C THR A 51 -3.92 -3.76 -7.64
N PRO A 52 -4.86 -3.06 -8.31
CA PRO A 52 -6.26 -3.50 -8.29
C PRO A 52 -6.45 -4.77 -9.11
N ASP A 53 -7.47 -5.54 -8.75
CA ASP A 53 -7.87 -6.70 -9.55
C ASP A 53 -8.33 -6.24 -10.93
N ALA A 54 -8.17 -7.09 -11.93
CA ALA A 54 -8.56 -6.77 -13.29
C ALA A 54 -10.05 -6.38 -13.35
N ARG A 55 -10.34 -5.28 -14.04
CA ARG A 55 -11.69 -4.73 -14.24
C ARG A 55 -12.38 -4.19 -12.99
N PHE A 56 -11.68 -4.16 -11.85
CA PHE A 56 -12.27 -3.56 -10.66
C PHE A 56 -12.29 -2.04 -10.80
N SER A 57 -13.40 -1.43 -10.38
CA SER A 57 -13.47 0.00 -10.13
C SER A 57 -14.32 0.22 -8.88
N GLY A 58 -14.02 1.26 -8.13
CA GLY A 58 -14.72 1.55 -6.89
C GLY A 58 -13.76 1.81 -5.74
N SER A 59 -14.21 1.54 -4.52
CA SER A 59 -13.44 1.79 -3.31
C SER A 59 -12.83 0.51 -2.78
N ASP A 60 -11.62 0.61 -2.26
CA ASP A 60 -10.94 -0.45 -1.56
C ASP A 60 -10.18 0.15 -0.38
N SER A 61 -9.66 -0.68 0.50
CA SER A 61 -8.85 -0.22 1.62
C SER A 61 -7.98 -1.35 2.13
N PHE A 62 -6.88 -0.96 2.77
CA PHE A 62 -6.01 -1.92 3.45
C PHE A 62 -5.31 -1.24 4.62
N VAL A 63 -4.76 -2.06 5.54
CA VAL A 63 -4.07 -1.57 6.73
C VAL A 63 -2.75 -2.28 6.86
N VAL A 64 -1.68 -1.49 7.05
CA VAL A 64 -0.32 -1.98 7.22
C VAL A 64 0.21 -1.52 8.57
N LYS A 65 0.82 -2.43 9.33
CA LYS A 65 1.54 -2.10 10.55
C LYS A 65 3.04 -2.24 10.28
N LEU A 66 3.80 -1.23 10.65
CA LEU A 66 5.23 -1.16 10.40
C LEU A 66 6.00 -1.30 11.72
N LEU A 67 7.12 -2.00 11.68
CA LEU A 67 7.99 -2.22 12.84
C LEU A 67 9.41 -1.81 12.49
N PRO A 68 10.17 -1.16 13.39
CA PRO A 68 9.84 -0.86 14.78
C PRO A 68 8.97 0.40 14.93
N GLY A 69 8.48 0.63 16.15
CA GLY A 69 7.67 1.80 16.48
C GLY A 69 6.18 1.58 16.35
N SER A 70 5.76 0.57 15.59
CA SER A 70 4.36 0.14 15.42
C SER A 70 3.42 1.18 14.82
N PRO A 71 3.84 2.06 13.87
CA PRO A 71 2.87 2.90 13.20
C PRO A 71 1.91 2.06 12.37
N VAL A 72 0.65 2.48 12.34
CA VAL A 72 -0.40 1.82 11.57
C VAL A 72 -0.82 2.75 10.45
N LEU A 73 -0.75 2.26 9.22
CA LEU A 73 -1.19 3.01 8.04
C LEU A 73 -2.51 2.44 7.56
N ARG A 74 -3.53 3.29 7.58
CA ARG A 74 -4.83 2.97 7.00
C ARG A 74 -4.92 3.67 5.65
N VAL A 75 -5.06 2.90 4.59
CA VAL A 75 -5.06 3.43 3.23
C VAL A 75 -6.42 3.21 2.59
N SER A 76 -7.03 4.29 2.14
CA SER A 76 -8.25 4.26 1.35
C SER A 76 -7.88 4.37 -0.12
N VAL A 77 -8.44 3.50 -0.95
CA VAL A 77 -8.11 3.44 -2.37
C VAL A 77 -9.35 3.74 -3.19
N ALA A 78 -9.21 4.63 -4.17
CA ALA A 78 -10.24 4.90 -5.15
C ALA A 78 -9.73 4.47 -6.52
N VAL A 79 -10.40 3.51 -7.15
CA VAL A 79 -10.02 2.97 -8.46
C VAL A 79 -11.06 3.40 -9.47
N THR A 80 -10.61 4.08 -10.53
CA THR A 80 -11.46 4.50 -11.64
C THR A 80 -11.19 3.62 -12.85
N ARG A 81 -12.13 3.57 -13.75
CA ARG A 81 -11.97 2.82 -15.01
C ARG A 81 -11.23 3.62 -16.05
#